data_3d6e3f3bbf4ab8a4cf6be752137b1476
#
_entry.id   3d6e3f3bbf4ab8a4cf6be752137b1476
#
_cell.length_a   1.000
_cell.length_b   1.000
_cell.length_c   1.000
_cell.angle_alpha   90.00
_cell.angle_beta   90.00
_cell.angle_gamma   90.00
#
_symmetry.space_group_name_H-M   'P 1'
#
loop_
_entity.id
_entity.type
_entity.pdbx_description
1 polymer ?
#
loop_
_entity_poly.entity_id
_entity_poly.type
_entity_poly.pdbx_seq_one_letter_code
_entity_poly.pdbx_strand_id
1 'polypeptide(L)'
;MKVVFTGGGTAGHVTPNLALVESFQHDGVECFYIGSKAGIEATLVEQHNLDFYGIASGKLRRYFAWQNFIDPMKILFGFFQALWILLLRRPDVLFSKGGFVAVPVVVAAWTLRIPVVIHESDLTPGLANRLSAPFCRMICLNFEETATHFAQRSTRVTGTPLRAGLLQSDSERGRQWLTAFKAFGQTQPILLVVGGSLGAQAVNRLVRADLAELTERFQVVHVVGAGGIDSQLLKTPHYLQFEYLAESYGDVVAASDIVVSRAGANALFEFLWFKKPQLLIPLPSAASRGDQLQNAALFEQKGYAQVRQERDLGSGDLARAVDSVWTVRFDMIRRLGSAELPDSLNLIRQAIEEAAAVH
;
A
#
# COMPACT_ATOMS: atom_id res chain seq x y z
N MET A 1 0.54 -27.38 6.84
CA MET A 1 0.55 -26.54 5.64
C MET A 1 1.79 -25.66 5.64
N LYS A 2 2.37 -25.45 4.45
CA LYS A 2 3.53 -24.58 4.25
C LYS A 2 3.20 -23.59 3.13
N VAL A 3 3.29 -22.28 3.42
CA VAL A 3 2.93 -21.22 2.50
C VAL A 3 4.18 -20.45 2.07
N VAL A 4 4.35 -20.27 0.77
CA VAL A 4 5.37 -19.35 0.24
C VAL A 4 4.74 -18.04 -0.19
N PHE A 5 5.35 -16.94 0.23
CA PHE A 5 4.95 -15.59 -0.14
C PHE A 5 5.93 -14.99 -1.14
N THR A 6 5.42 -14.19 -2.07
CA THR A 6 6.23 -13.41 -3.00
C THR A 6 5.59 -12.05 -3.28
N GLY A 7 6.43 -11.10 -3.59
CA GLY A 7 6.06 -9.73 -3.92
C GLY A 7 7.24 -8.82 -3.67
N GLY A 8 7.30 -7.68 -4.34
CA GLY A 8 8.43 -6.79 -4.13
C GLY A 8 8.44 -5.55 -5.00
N GLY A 9 9.53 -4.81 -4.88
CA GLY A 9 9.73 -3.55 -5.57
C GLY A 9 9.19 -2.32 -4.84
N THR A 10 8.18 -2.48 -3.98
CA THR A 10 7.64 -1.41 -3.11
C THR A 10 7.15 -2.00 -1.79
N ALA A 11 7.13 -1.18 -0.73
CA ALA A 11 6.57 -1.59 0.57
C ALA A 11 5.09 -2.02 0.45
N GLY A 12 4.32 -1.44 -0.47
CA GLY A 12 2.93 -1.80 -0.73
C GLY A 12 2.70 -3.24 -1.21
N HIS A 13 3.72 -3.90 -1.80
CA HIS A 13 3.66 -5.32 -2.15
C HIS A 13 4.17 -6.24 -1.03
N VAL A 14 4.86 -5.71 -0.04
CA VAL A 14 5.48 -6.50 1.04
C VAL A 14 4.65 -6.46 2.31
N THR A 15 4.28 -5.27 2.77
CA THR A 15 3.58 -5.08 4.05
C THR A 15 2.29 -5.90 4.19
N PRO A 16 1.40 -6.00 3.16
CA PRO A 16 0.22 -6.86 3.27
C PRO A 16 0.56 -8.36 3.33
N ASN A 17 1.67 -8.79 2.71
CA ASN A 17 2.15 -10.17 2.85
C ASN A 17 2.57 -10.46 4.29
N LEU A 18 3.26 -9.51 4.94
CA LEU A 18 3.72 -9.68 6.32
C LEU A 18 2.54 -9.80 7.29
N ALA A 19 1.46 -9.03 7.09
CA ALA A 19 0.24 -9.18 7.89
C ALA A 19 -0.38 -10.59 7.78
N LEU A 20 -0.37 -11.19 6.58
CA LEU A 20 -0.81 -12.58 6.38
C LEU A 20 0.15 -13.57 7.02
N VAL A 21 1.46 -13.36 6.86
CA VAL A 21 2.50 -14.21 7.49
C VAL A 21 2.32 -14.25 8.99
N GLU A 22 2.19 -13.10 9.66
CA GLU A 22 1.95 -13.03 11.11
C GLU A 22 0.73 -13.85 11.52
N SER A 23 -0.38 -13.73 10.78
CA SER A 23 -1.60 -14.48 11.04
C SER A 23 -1.42 -15.99 10.85
N PHE A 24 -0.71 -16.43 9.81
CA PHE A 24 -0.44 -17.85 9.58
C PHE A 24 0.54 -18.43 10.60
N GLN A 25 1.60 -17.70 10.96
CA GLN A 25 2.59 -18.13 11.97
C GLN A 25 1.96 -18.27 13.35
N HIS A 26 1.01 -17.38 13.70
CA HIS A 26 0.24 -17.50 14.95
C HIS A 26 -0.46 -18.86 15.08
N ASP A 27 -0.94 -19.40 13.95
CA ASP A 27 -1.61 -20.70 13.89
C ASP A 27 -0.64 -21.87 13.62
N GLY A 28 0.67 -21.64 13.72
CA GLY A 28 1.70 -22.66 13.55
C GLY A 28 1.96 -23.10 12.11
N VAL A 29 1.53 -22.32 11.12
CA VAL A 29 1.77 -22.58 9.70
C VAL A 29 3.19 -22.15 9.32
N GLU A 30 3.94 -23.03 8.67
CA GLU A 30 5.28 -22.71 8.17
C GLU A 30 5.18 -21.73 6.99
N CYS A 31 5.87 -20.59 7.09
CA CYS A 31 5.90 -19.56 6.07
C CYS A 31 7.34 -19.25 5.66
N PHE A 32 7.54 -18.89 4.38
CA PHE A 32 8.79 -18.32 3.90
C PHE A 32 8.54 -17.36 2.73
N TYR A 33 9.55 -16.56 2.40
CA TYR A 33 9.42 -15.50 1.40
C TYR A 33 10.44 -15.66 0.26
N ILE A 34 9.99 -15.48 -0.98
CA ILE A 34 10.88 -15.37 -2.16
C ILE A 34 10.74 -13.95 -2.72
N GLY A 35 11.85 -13.21 -2.78
CA GLY A 35 11.89 -11.83 -3.24
C GLY A 35 13.16 -11.49 -4.02
N SER A 36 13.34 -10.23 -4.38
CA SER A 36 14.56 -9.75 -5.04
C SER A 36 15.71 -9.61 -4.04
N LYS A 37 16.91 -10.05 -4.41
CA LYS A 37 18.14 -9.90 -3.59
C LYS A 37 18.45 -8.45 -3.22
N ALA A 38 18.10 -7.50 -4.09
CA ALA A 38 18.41 -6.08 -3.93
C ALA A 38 17.15 -5.22 -3.71
N GLY A 39 16.04 -5.85 -3.33
CA GLY A 39 14.77 -5.17 -3.10
C GLY A 39 14.57 -4.76 -1.64
N ILE A 40 13.67 -3.82 -1.41
CA ILE A 40 13.26 -3.40 -0.06
C ILE A 40 12.66 -4.56 0.75
N GLU A 41 12.13 -5.58 0.05
CA GLU A 41 11.53 -6.76 0.64
C GLU A 41 12.49 -7.55 1.53
N ALA A 42 13.77 -7.62 1.18
CA ALA A 42 14.77 -8.34 1.99
C ALA A 42 14.83 -7.76 3.41
N THR A 43 15.00 -6.44 3.53
CA THR A 43 15.09 -5.75 4.83
C THR A 43 13.78 -5.87 5.62
N LEU A 44 12.62 -5.71 4.96
CA LEU A 44 11.33 -5.78 5.63
C LEU A 44 11.01 -7.18 6.14
N VAL A 45 11.36 -8.22 5.37
CA VAL A 45 11.10 -9.61 5.74
C VAL A 45 12.03 -10.08 6.88
N GLU A 46 13.30 -9.68 6.85
CA GLU A 46 14.27 -9.98 7.91
C GLU A 46 13.82 -9.45 9.29
N GLN A 47 13.18 -8.28 9.33
CA GLN A 47 12.64 -7.70 10.57
C GLN A 47 11.51 -8.54 11.21
N HIS A 48 10.89 -9.46 10.45
CA HIS A 48 9.79 -10.32 10.90
C HIS A 48 10.22 -11.77 11.18
N ASN A 49 11.53 -12.04 11.29
CA ASN A 49 12.09 -13.38 11.53
C ASN A 49 11.54 -14.45 10.56
N LEU A 50 11.36 -14.08 9.30
CA LEU A 50 10.85 -14.95 8.26
C LEU A 50 12.00 -15.37 7.31
N ASP A 51 12.08 -16.66 6.98
CA ASP A 51 13.05 -17.17 6.01
C ASP A 51 12.92 -16.44 4.67
N PHE A 52 13.99 -15.78 4.23
CA PHE A 52 14.02 -15.03 2.97
C PHE A 52 14.96 -15.68 1.95
N TYR A 53 14.43 -15.90 0.74
CA TYR A 53 15.19 -16.43 -0.40
C TYR A 53 15.26 -15.37 -1.49
N GLY A 54 16.44 -14.79 -1.67
CA GLY A 54 16.66 -13.77 -2.70
C GLY A 54 16.95 -14.39 -4.08
N ILE A 55 16.16 -14.02 -5.08
CA ILE A 55 16.37 -14.38 -6.48
C ILE A 55 16.80 -13.21 -7.35
N ALA A 56 17.35 -13.48 -8.52
CA ALA A 56 17.59 -12.47 -9.54
C ALA A 56 16.23 -11.97 -10.07
N SER A 57 16.09 -10.65 -10.17
CA SER A 57 14.89 -10.01 -10.72
C SER A 57 15.28 -8.96 -11.76
N GLY A 58 14.54 -8.91 -12.86
CA GLY A 58 14.63 -7.86 -13.87
C GLY A 58 13.47 -6.87 -13.71
N LYS A 59 13.68 -5.60 -14.04
CA LYS A 59 12.60 -4.60 -14.14
C LYS A 59 12.25 -4.43 -15.61
N LEU A 60 11.05 -4.82 -16.03
CA LEU A 60 10.53 -4.47 -17.35
C LEU A 60 10.28 -2.96 -17.41
N ARG A 61 11.24 -2.21 -17.92
CA ARG A 61 11.17 -0.75 -18.07
C ARG A 61 10.44 -0.40 -19.36
N ARG A 62 9.63 0.65 -19.31
CA ARG A 62 8.84 1.13 -20.45
C ARG A 62 9.64 2.00 -21.44
N TYR A 63 10.85 2.41 -21.06
CA TYR A 63 11.73 3.20 -21.89
C TYR A 63 12.93 2.35 -22.35
N PHE A 64 13.49 2.72 -23.50
CA PHE A 64 14.64 2.04 -24.06
C PHE A 64 15.86 2.25 -23.16
N ALA A 65 16.38 1.16 -22.57
CA ALA A 65 17.60 1.13 -21.77
C ALA A 65 18.37 -0.15 -22.10
N TRP A 66 19.69 -0.11 -22.10
CA TRP A 66 20.55 -1.30 -22.30
C TRP A 66 20.21 -2.44 -21.34
N GLN A 67 19.71 -2.11 -20.17
CA GLN A 67 19.25 -3.07 -19.18
C GLN A 67 18.05 -3.91 -19.66
N ASN A 68 17.27 -3.44 -20.64
CA ASN A 68 16.16 -4.20 -21.22
C ASN A 68 16.64 -5.47 -21.96
N PHE A 69 17.92 -5.54 -22.37
CA PHE A 69 18.50 -6.76 -22.95
C PHE A 69 19.01 -7.73 -21.89
N ILE A 70 19.38 -7.24 -20.71
CA ILE A 70 19.91 -8.05 -19.60
C ILE A 70 18.77 -8.53 -18.69
N ASP A 71 17.71 -7.75 -18.55
CA ASP A 71 16.59 -8.05 -17.65
C ASP A 71 15.84 -9.35 -18.01
N PRO A 72 15.61 -9.73 -19.27
CA PRO A 72 15.07 -11.06 -19.62
C PRO A 72 15.93 -12.23 -19.14
N MET A 73 17.25 -12.09 -19.26
CA MET A 73 18.19 -13.13 -18.75
C MET A 73 18.13 -13.24 -17.22
N LYS A 74 17.99 -12.09 -16.50
CA LYS A 74 17.81 -12.10 -15.06
C LYS A 74 16.48 -12.75 -14.65
N ILE A 75 15.40 -12.50 -15.39
CA ILE A 75 14.10 -13.12 -15.17
C ILE A 75 14.20 -14.64 -15.36
N LEU A 76 14.85 -15.10 -16.44
CA LEU A 76 15.06 -16.51 -16.69
C LEU A 76 15.92 -17.17 -15.60
N PHE A 77 17.00 -16.51 -15.18
CA PHE A 77 17.84 -17.00 -14.08
C PHE A 77 17.06 -17.02 -12.75
N GLY A 78 16.27 -16.00 -12.49
CA GLY A 78 15.37 -15.93 -11.33
C GLY A 78 14.33 -17.05 -11.33
N PHE A 79 13.81 -17.44 -12.51
CA PHE A 79 12.91 -18.58 -12.65
C PHE A 79 13.58 -19.89 -12.21
N PHE A 80 14.80 -20.18 -12.66
CA PHE A 80 15.52 -21.41 -12.25
C PHE A 80 15.89 -21.39 -10.76
N GLN A 81 16.23 -20.22 -10.22
CA GLN A 81 16.47 -20.08 -8.78
C GLN A 81 15.17 -20.34 -7.98
N ALA A 82 14.05 -19.75 -8.40
CA ALA A 82 12.76 -19.99 -7.77
C ALA A 82 12.34 -21.46 -7.86
N LEU A 83 12.51 -22.09 -9.05
CA LEU A 83 12.23 -23.49 -9.27
C LEU A 83 13.01 -24.39 -8.30
N TRP A 84 14.31 -24.13 -8.13
CA TRP A 84 15.18 -24.85 -7.21
C TRP A 84 14.75 -24.70 -5.74
N ILE A 85 14.44 -23.47 -5.32
CA ILE A 85 13.98 -23.18 -3.97
C ILE A 85 12.65 -23.91 -3.69
N LEU A 86 11.69 -23.83 -4.62
CA LEU A 86 10.38 -24.46 -4.48
C LEU A 86 10.48 -26.00 -4.47
N LEU A 87 11.35 -26.60 -5.26
CA LEU A 87 11.63 -28.06 -5.24
C LEU A 87 12.19 -28.53 -3.89
N LEU A 88 13.08 -27.73 -3.28
CA LEU A 88 13.68 -28.07 -1.99
C LEU A 88 12.71 -27.83 -0.82
N ARG A 89 12.00 -26.72 -0.83
CA ARG A 89 11.14 -26.30 0.30
C ARG A 89 9.73 -26.90 0.25
N ARG A 90 9.26 -27.31 -0.94
CA ARG A 90 7.98 -28.00 -1.19
C ARG A 90 6.79 -27.32 -0.47
N PRO A 91 6.47 -26.06 -0.80
CA PRO A 91 5.28 -25.41 -0.23
C PRO A 91 3.99 -26.02 -0.81
N ASP A 92 2.93 -25.99 -0.02
CA ASP A 92 1.59 -26.43 -0.44
C ASP A 92 0.89 -25.41 -1.34
N VAL A 93 1.23 -24.12 -1.20
CA VAL A 93 0.62 -23.02 -1.95
C VAL A 93 1.55 -21.81 -2.04
N LEU A 94 1.46 -21.07 -3.15
CA LEU A 94 2.11 -19.76 -3.34
C LEU A 94 1.09 -18.64 -3.25
N PHE A 95 1.38 -17.63 -2.43
CA PHE A 95 0.66 -16.36 -2.44
C PHE A 95 1.54 -15.25 -3.01
N SER A 96 1.00 -14.49 -3.96
CA SER A 96 1.70 -13.39 -4.63
C SER A 96 0.95 -12.07 -4.55
N LYS A 97 1.60 -11.05 -4.00
CA LYS A 97 1.10 -9.67 -3.99
C LYS A 97 1.50 -8.89 -5.25
N GLY A 98 2.23 -9.52 -6.17
CA GLY A 98 2.69 -8.89 -7.40
C GLY A 98 4.08 -8.26 -7.30
N GLY A 99 4.38 -7.37 -8.25
CA GLY A 99 5.73 -6.88 -8.49
C GLY A 99 6.50 -7.79 -9.48
N PHE A 100 7.53 -7.24 -10.13
CA PHE A 100 8.22 -7.98 -11.22
C PHE A 100 8.94 -9.23 -10.75
N VAL A 101 9.39 -9.26 -9.50
CA VAL A 101 10.03 -10.44 -8.89
C VAL A 101 9.06 -11.61 -8.74
N ALA A 102 7.76 -11.35 -8.62
CA ALA A 102 6.76 -12.39 -8.44
C ALA A 102 6.53 -13.23 -9.72
N VAL A 103 6.67 -12.64 -10.90
CA VAL A 103 6.39 -13.35 -12.17
C VAL A 103 7.19 -14.65 -12.34
N PRO A 104 8.54 -14.66 -12.24
CA PRO A 104 9.29 -15.90 -12.34
C PRO A 104 8.95 -16.91 -11.23
N VAL A 105 8.59 -16.45 -10.03
CA VAL A 105 8.20 -17.33 -8.91
C VAL A 105 6.85 -18.00 -9.20
N VAL A 106 5.88 -17.24 -9.69
CA VAL A 106 4.54 -17.74 -10.08
C VAL A 106 4.67 -18.80 -11.19
N VAL A 107 5.46 -18.53 -12.22
CA VAL A 107 5.65 -19.48 -13.33
C VAL A 107 6.37 -20.75 -12.84
N ALA A 108 7.36 -20.62 -11.95
CA ALA A 108 8.05 -21.76 -11.35
C ALA A 108 7.12 -22.62 -10.48
N ALA A 109 6.26 -21.98 -9.67
CA ALA A 109 5.26 -22.67 -8.87
C ALA A 109 4.25 -23.43 -9.75
N TRP A 110 3.74 -22.80 -10.79
CA TRP A 110 2.84 -23.42 -11.75
C TRP A 110 3.51 -24.63 -12.45
N THR A 111 4.78 -24.54 -12.85
CA THR A 111 5.54 -25.63 -13.46
C THR A 111 5.63 -26.84 -12.52
N LEU A 112 5.74 -26.59 -11.22
CA LEU A 112 5.76 -27.63 -10.18
C LEU A 112 4.36 -28.06 -9.72
N ARG A 113 3.32 -27.55 -10.36
CA ARG A 113 1.90 -27.76 -9.99
C ARG A 113 1.53 -27.23 -8.60
N ILE A 114 2.36 -26.38 -7.99
CA ILE A 114 2.01 -25.71 -6.73
C ILE A 114 0.91 -24.68 -7.03
N PRO A 115 -0.25 -24.76 -6.36
CA PRO A 115 -1.34 -23.82 -6.58
C PRO A 115 -0.92 -22.38 -6.22
N VAL A 116 -1.37 -21.44 -7.05
CA VAL A 116 -1.02 -20.02 -6.93
C VAL A 116 -2.26 -19.19 -6.66
N VAL A 117 -2.20 -18.36 -5.63
CA VAL A 117 -3.15 -17.28 -5.35
C VAL A 117 -2.44 -15.95 -5.56
N ILE A 118 -3.02 -15.06 -6.35
CA ILE A 118 -2.47 -13.71 -6.51
C ILE A 118 -3.44 -12.67 -5.95
N HIS A 119 -2.92 -11.51 -5.58
CA HIS A 119 -3.71 -10.39 -5.09
C HIS A 119 -3.43 -9.13 -5.90
N GLU A 120 -4.50 -8.52 -6.41
CA GLU A 120 -4.43 -7.21 -7.09
C GLU A 120 -4.99 -6.11 -6.19
N SER A 121 -4.19 -5.09 -5.98
CA SER A 121 -4.56 -3.98 -5.11
C SER A 121 -5.18 -2.81 -5.84
N ASP A 122 -4.73 -2.54 -7.07
CA ASP A 122 -5.15 -1.39 -7.85
C ASP A 122 -6.42 -1.71 -8.65
N LEU A 123 -7.19 -0.67 -8.97
CA LEU A 123 -8.36 -0.79 -9.82
C LEU A 123 -8.00 -1.36 -11.19
N THR A 124 -6.86 -0.95 -11.75
CA THR A 124 -6.33 -1.49 -13.02
C THR A 124 -5.15 -2.43 -12.73
N PRO A 125 -5.23 -3.69 -13.15
CA PRO A 125 -4.21 -4.67 -12.85
C PRO A 125 -2.82 -4.29 -13.33
N GLY A 126 -1.83 -4.49 -12.44
CA GLY A 126 -0.44 -4.34 -12.77
C GLY A 126 0.03 -5.36 -13.82
N LEU A 127 1.07 -4.98 -14.61
CA LEU A 127 1.62 -5.88 -15.62
C LEU A 127 2.05 -7.23 -15.03
N ALA A 128 2.66 -7.23 -13.85
CA ALA A 128 3.08 -8.46 -13.19
C ALA A 128 1.87 -9.38 -12.90
N ASN A 129 0.78 -8.85 -12.35
CA ASN A 129 -0.42 -9.63 -12.09
C ASN A 129 -1.14 -10.06 -13.37
N ARG A 130 -1.15 -9.22 -14.41
CA ARG A 130 -1.67 -9.63 -15.73
C ARG A 130 -0.89 -10.80 -16.34
N LEU A 131 0.44 -10.79 -16.22
CA LEU A 131 1.30 -11.89 -16.67
C LEU A 131 1.15 -13.14 -15.80
N SER A 132 0.88 -12.99 -14.51
CA SER A 132 0.71 -14.09 -13.55
C SER A 132 -0.68 -14.72 -13.61
N ALA A 133 -1.71 -13.98 -14.00
CA ALA A 133 -3.11 -14.42 -14.01
C ALA A 133 -3.37 -15.75 -14.75
N PRO A 134 -2.73 -16.06 -15.91
CA PRO A 134 -2.92 -17.34 -16.57
C PRO A 134 -2.51 -18.56 -15.73
N PHE A 135 -1.61 -18.38 -14.77
CA PHE A 135 -0.97 -19.43 -13.99
C PHE A 135 -1.55 -19.57 -12.57
N CYS A 136 -2.50 -18.69 -12.19
CA CYS A 136 -3.09 -18.72 -10.86
C CYS A 136 -4.42 -19.47 -10.83
N ARG A 137 -4.74 -19.99 -9.64
CA ARG A 137 -5.99 -20.65 -9.32
C ARG A 137 -7.07 -19.66 -8.87
N MET A 138 -6.67 -18.65 -8.12
CA MET A 138 -7.56 -17.64 -7.55
C MET A 138 -6.87 -16.26 -7.61
N ILE A 139 -7.67 -15.24 -7.87
CA ILE A 139 -7.26 -13.83 -7.84
C ILE A 139 -8.07 -13.10 -6.78
N CYS A 140 -7.41 -12.65 -5.73
CA CYS A 140 -7.97 -11.77 -4.72
C CYS A 140 -7.91 -10.32 -5.19
N LEU A 141 -8.96 -9.54 -4.95
CA LEU A 141 -9.11 -8.18 -5.45
C LEU A 141 -9.46 -7.21 -4.33
N ASN A 142 -8.91 -6.00 -4.40
CA ASN A 142 -9.36 -4.90 -3.55
C ASN A 142 -10.70 -4.33 -4.02
N PHE A 143 -10.89 -4.21 -5.33
CA PHE A 143 -12.04 -3.56 -5.95
C PHE A 143 -12.85 -4.58 -6.77
N GLU A 144 -14.16 -4.54 -6.63
CA GLU A 144 -15.06 -5.39 -7.40
C GLU A 144 -14.93 -5.11 -8.91
N GLU A 145 -14.77 -3.85 -9.26
CA GLU A 145 -14.65 -3.38 -10.64
C GLU A 145 -13.44 -3.98 -11.37
N THR A 146 -12.40 -4.37 -10.61
CA THR A 146 -11.19 -5.02 -11.15
C THR A 146 -11.47 -6.41 -11.72
N ALA A 147 -12.54 -7.09 -11.29
CA ALA A 147 -12.92 -8.43 -11.78
C ALA A 147 -13.14 -8.46 -13.30
N THR A 148 -13.60 -7.36 -13.90
CA THR A 148 -13.80 -7.24 -15.35
C THR A 148 -12.53 -7.48 -16.17
N HIS A 149 -11.36 -7.17 -15.60
CA HIS A 149 -10.07 -7.43 -16.23
C HIS A 149 -9.65 -8.91 -16.21
N PHE A 150 -10.34 -9.73 -15.41
CA PHE A 150 -10.05 -11.14 -15.19
C PHE A 150 -11.26 -12.06 -15.48
N ALA A 151 -12.13 -11.65 -16.41
CA ALA A 151 -13.44 -12.27 -16.67
C ALA A 151 -13.45 -13.80 -16.87
N GLN A 152 -12.30 -14.40 -17.23
CA GLN A 152 -12.17 -15.85 -17.42
C GLN A 152 -11.45 -16.55 -16.26
N ARG A 153 -11.28 -15.87 -15.13
CA ARG A 153 -10.55 -16.38 -13.97
C ARG A 153 -11.42 -16.36 -12.73
N SER A 154 -11.13 -17.26 -11.80
CA SER A 154 -11.76 -17.21 -10.48
C SER A 154 -11.25 -16.00 -9.71
N THR A 155 -12.15 -15.09 -9.36
CA THR A 155 -11.86 -13.88 -8.62
C THR A 155 -12.66 -13.83 -7.32
N ARG A 156 -12.08 -13.20 -6.29
CA ARG A 156 -12.75 -12.96 -5.01
C ARG A 156 -12.43 -11.54 -4.53
N VAL A 157 -13.43 -10.74 -4.25
CA VAL A 157 -13.24 -9.43 -3.63
C VAL A 157 -12.92 -9.65 -2.16
N THR A 158 -11.71 -9.31 -1.77
CA THR A 158 -11.20 -9.54 -0.40
C THR A 158 -10.80 -8.24 0.30
N GLY A 159 -10.65 -7.14 -0.44
CA GLY A 159 -9.97 -5.97 0.10
C GLY A 159 -8.48 -6.23 0.35
N THR A 160 -7.83 -5.30 1.04
CA THR A 160 -6.40 -5.40 1.39
C THR A 160 -6.22 -5.78 2.84
N PRO A 161 -5.36 -6.76 3.19
CA PRO A 161 -5.11 -7.11 4.58
C PRO A 161 -4.40 -5.95 5.28
N LEU A 162 -5.00 -5.47 6.36
CA LEU A 162 -4.42 -4.47 7.23
C LEU A 162 -3.56 -5.13 8.29
N ARG A 163 -2.48 -4.47 8.69
CA ARG A 163 -1.60 -4.94 9.79
C ARG A 163 -2.37 -4.95 11.11
N ALA A 164 -2.10 -5.92 11.97
CA ALA A 164 -2.71 -6.02 13.29
C ALA A 164 -2.57 -4.73 14.11
N GLY A 165 -1.41 -4.06 14.03
CA GLY A 165 -1.19 -2.78 14.68
C GLY A 165 -2.13 -1.65 14.22
N LEU A 166 -2.59 -1.66 12.96
CA LEU A 166 -3.59 -0.70 12.48
C LEU A 166 -4.98 -1.01 13.04
N LEU A 167 -5.33 -2.29 13.16
CA LEU A 167 -6.62 -2.71 13.70
C LEU A 167 -6.77 -2.38 15.19
N GLN A 168 -5.66 -2.27 15.92
CA GLN A 168 -5.59 -1.96 17.35
C GLN A 168 -5.33 -0.48 17.64
N SER A 169 -5.34 0.37 16.60
CA SER A 169 -5.05 1.80 16.74
C SER A 169 -6.15 2.55 17.47
N ASP A 170 -5.74 3.54 18.26
CA ASP A 170 -6.61 4.32 19.11
C ASP A 170 -6.39 5.83 18.93
N SER A 171 -7.49 6.58 18.76
CA SER A 171 -7.44 8.01 18.47
C SER A 171 -6.97 8.84 19.68
N GLU A 172 -7.32 8.42 20.91
CA GLU A 172 -6.92 9.11 22.12
C GLU A 172 -5.42 8.92 22.37
N ARG A 173 -4.92 7.69 22.19
CA ARG A 173 -3.47 7.40 22.25
C ARG A 173 -2.69 8.20 21.21
N GLY A 174 -3.23 8.35 20.00
CA GLY A 174 -2.64 9.19 18.96
C GLY A 174 -2.57 10.67 19.35
N ARG A 175 -3.66 11.23 19.89
CA ARG A 175 -3.69 12.60 20.39
C ARG A 175 -2.70 12.81 21.54
N GLN A 176 -2.68 11.92 22.52
CA GLN A 176 -1.74 11.98 23.63
C GLN A 176 -0.28 11.95 23.15
N TRP A 177 0.04 11.08 22.19
CA TRP A 177 1.38 11.01 21.60
C TRP A 177 1.76 12.32 20.91
N LEU A 178 0.86 12.92 20.15
CA LEU A 178 1.10 14.20 19.46
C LEU A 178 1.27 15.37 20.45
N THR A 179 0.55 15.39 21.56
CA THR A 179 0.68 16.47 22.58
C THR A 179 2.02 16.48 23.31
N ALA A 180 2.82 15.40 23.21
CA ALA A 180 4.19 15.40 23.72
C ALA A 180 5.11 16.37 22.97
N PHE A 181 4.73 16.81 21.76
CA PHE A 181 5.47 17.76 20.95
C PHE A 181 5.01 19.19 21.23
N LYS A 182 5.93 20.08 21.63
CA LYS A 182 5.62 21.48 22.03
C LYS A 182 4.90 22.30 20.94
N ALA A 183 5.09 21.97 19.67
CA ALA A 183 4.46 22.67 18.56
C ALA A 183 2.98 22.29 18.39
N PHE A 184 2.49 21.28 19.10
CA PHE A 184 1.14 20.75 18.96
C PHE A 184 0.18 21.34 19.99
N GLY A 185 -0.92 21.92 19.54
CA GLY A 185 -2.00 22.44 20.40
C GLY A 185 -3.09 21.38 20.67
N GLN A 186 -4.01 21.69 21.60
CA GLN A 186 -5.02 20.70 22.03
C GLN A 186 -6.39 20.86 21.37
N THR A 187 -6.69 22.00 20.76
CA THR A 187 -8.07 22.37 20.39
C THR A 187 -8.37 22.35 18.89
N GLN A 188 -7.36 22.49 18.05
CA GLN A 188 -7.56 22.49 16.60
C GLN A 188 -7.70 21.08 16.03
N PRO A 189 -8.44 20.89 14.91
CA PRO A 189 -8.50 19.63 14.21
C PRO A 189 -7.14 19.24 13.61
N ILE A 190 -6.91 17.95 13.48
CA ILE A 190 -5.65 17.39 12.99
C ILE A 190 -5.75 17.12 11.49
N LEU A 191 -4.89 17.77 10.71
CA LEU A 191 -4.63 17.49 9.30
C LEU A 191 -3.42 16.60 9.18
N LEU A 192 -3.61 15.35 8.75
CA LEU A 192 -2.52 14.44 8.45
C LEU A 192 -2.16 14.52 6.96
N VAL A 193 -0.89 14.73 6.65
CA VAL A 193 -0.38 14.70 5.27
C VAL A 193 0.60 13.55 5.10
N VAL A 194 0.30 12.63 4.16
CA VAL A 194 1.13 11.44 3.90
C VAL A 194 1.42 11.29 2.41
N GLY A 195 2.67 11.41 2.02
CA GLY A 195 3.12 11.28 0.62
C GLY A 195 3.33 9.85 0.11
N GLY A 196 3.10 8.83 0.96
CA GLY A 196 3.46 7.44 0.72
C GLY A 196 4.84 7.08 1.29
N SER A 197 5.27 5.81 1.17
CA SER A 197 6.47 5.26 1.83
C SER A 197 7.80 5.95 1.46
N LEU A 198 7.88 6.56 0.30
CA LEU A 198 9.07 7.30 -0.17
C LEU A 198 8.95 8.81 0.03
N GLY A 199 7.83 9.27 0.58
CA GLY A 199 7.48 10.68 0.59
C GLY A 199 7.01 11.19 -0.78
N ALA A 200 6.55 12.42 -0.85
CA ALA A 200 6.10 13.07 -2.08
C ALA A 200 6.57 14.52 -2.12
N GLN A 201 7.71 14.76 -2.75
CA GLN A 201 8.32 16.11 -2.80
C GLN A 201 7.35 17.19 -3.32
N ALA A 202 6.49 16.87 -4.30
CA ALA A 202 5.51 17.80 -4.81
C ALA A 202 4.45 18.15 -3.75
N VAL A 203 3.93 17.15 -3.02
CA VAL A 203 3.01 17.38 -1.90
C VAL A 203 3.70 18.17 -0.79
N ASN A 204 4.96 17.81 -0.46
CA ASN A 204 5.73 18.55 0.54
C ASN A 204 5.87 20.03 0.18
N ARG A 205 6.13 20.36 -1.09
CA ARG A 205 6.21 21.75 -1.56
C ARG A 205 4.87 22.47 -1.42
N LEU A 206 3.75 21.84 -1.79
CA LEU A 206 2.42 22.42 -1.67
C LEU A 206 2.07 22.72 -0.21
N VAL A 207 2.32 21.77 0.70
CA VAL A 207 2.08 21.95 2.14
C VAL A 207 2.89 23.14 2.68
N ARG A 208 4.17 23.23 2.30
CA ARG A 208 5.06 24.31 2.77
C ARG A 208 4.65 25.68 2.20
N ALA A 209 4.19 25.73 0.96
CA ALA A 209 3.72 26.96 0.34
C ALA A 209 2.48 27.52 1.05
N ASP A 210 1.58 26.65 1.51
CA ASP A 210 0.31 27.02 2.13
C ASP A 210 0.35 26.85 3.67
N LEU A 211 1.55 26.69 4.26
CA LEU A 211 1.71 26.30 5.66
C LEU A 211 1.06 27.32 6.64
N ALA A 212 1.23 28.61 6.38
CA ALA A 212 0.65 29.65 7.22
C ALA A 212 -0.89 29.53 7.29
N GLU A 213 -1.54 29.40 6.13
CA GLU A 213 -3.00 29.27 6.04
C GLU A 213 -3.49 27.97 6.68
N LEU A 214 -2.78 26.86 6.45
CA LEU A 214 -3.13 25.55 7.02
C LEU A 214 -3.04 25.55 8.55
N THR A 215 -1.99 26.17 9.13
CA THR A 215 -1.75 26.19 10.58
C THR A 215 -2.63 27.19 11.33
N GLU A 216 -3.32 28.11 10.66
CA GLU A 216 -4.36 28.93 11.27
C GLU A 216 -5.55 28.09 11.74
N ARG A 217 -5.85 26.98 11.06
CA ARG A 217 -7.06 26.17 11.31
C ARG A 217 -6.76 24.77 11.81
N PHE A 218 -5.63 24.20 11.48
CA PHE A 218 -5.31 22.80 11.72
C PHE A 218 -4.00 22.64 12.50
N GLN A 219 -3.93 21.57 13.27
CA GLN A 219 -2.67 20.97 13.69
C GLN A 219 -2.18 20.10 12.53
N VAL A 220 -1.11 20.49 11.85
CA VAL A 220 -0.62 19.81 10.66
C VAL A 220 0.46 18.78 11.04
N VAL A 221 0.17 17.51 10.84
CA VAL A 221 1.10 16.39 10.98
C VAL A 221 1.55 15.97 9.58
N HIS A 222 2.81 16.20 9.23
CA HIS A 222 3.33 16.00 7.89
C HIS A 222 4.39 14.90 7.83
N VAL A 223 4.06 13.78 7.19
CA VAL A 223 5.01 12.69 6.93
C VAL A 223 5.72 12.98 5.61
N VAL A 224 6.89 13.56 5.73
CA VAL A 224 7.65 14.13 4.60
C VAL A 224 8.47 13.11 3.81
N GLY A 225 8.72 11.91 4.38
CA GLY A 225 9.62 10.90 3.84
C GLY A 225 11.08 11.12 4.23
N ALA A 226 11.93 10.13 3.95
CA ALA A 226 13.36 10.15 4.29
C ALA A 226 14.08 11.36 3.72
N GLY A 227 14.84 12.06 4.54
CA GLY A 227 15.59 13.28 4.17
C GLY A 227 14.69 14.46 3.81
N GLY A 228 13.36 14.37 4.07
CA GLY A 228 12.42 15.41 3.72
C GLY A 228 12.18 16.48 4.79
N ILE A 229 12.77 16.36 5.99
CA ILE A 229 12.60 17.33 7.06
C ILE A 229 13.24 18.67 6.68
N ASP A 230 12.48 19.75 6.86
CA ASP A 230 12.96 21.11 6.73
C ASP A 230 13.29 21.68 8.12
N SER A 231 14.58 21.87 8.39
CA SER A 231 15.07 22.35 9.69
C SER A 231 14.60 23.76 10.04
N GLN A 232 14.29 24.60 9.05
CA GLN A 232 13.80 25.96 9.28
C GLN A 232 12.37 25.98 9.81
N LEU A 233 11.59 24.92 9.55
CA LEU A 233 10.19 24.80 9.92
C LEU A 233 9.94 24.03 11.23
N LEU A 234 10.99 23.53 11.89
CA LEU A 234 10.89 22.74 13.14
C LEU A 234 10.24 23.50 14.32
N LYS A 235 10.25 24.83 14.30
CA LYS A 235 9.68 25.67 15.35
C LYS A 235 8.36 26.31 14.94
N THR A 236 7.81 25.97 13.80
CA THR A 236 6.53 26.52 13.32
C THR A 236 5.40 26.01 14.24
N PRO A 237 4.62 26.91 14.85
CA PRO A 237 3.49 26.50 15.66
C PRO A 237 2.49 25.67 14.84
N HIS A 238 1.87 24.68 15.48
CA HIS A 238 0.84 23.83 14.86
C HIS A 238 1.32 22.99 13.66
N TYR A 239 2.65 22.79 13.53
CA TYR A 239 3.26 22.01 12.46
C TYR A 239 4.29 21.01 12.99
N LEU A 240 4.07 19.75 12.69
CA LEU A 240 5.01 18.66 13.00
C LEU A 240 5.45 17.96 11.71
N GLN A 241 6.74 17.73 11.57
CA GLN A 241 7.33 16.96 10.46
C GLN A 241 7.90 15.64 10.99
N PHE A 242 7.62 14.55 10.27
CA PHE A 242 8.20 13.24 10.54
C PHE A 242 8.69 12.62 9.23
N GLU A 243 9.86 11.99 9.24
CA GLU A 243 10.26 11.17 8.10
C GLU A 243 9.35 9.95 7.98
N TYR A 244 9.07 9.30 9.11
CA TYR A 244 8.18 8.15 9.25
C TYR A 244 7.49 8.17 10.62
N LEU A 245 6.32 7.58 10.71
CA LEU A 245 5.56 7.44 11.95
C LEU A 245 5.60 6.03 12.56
N ALA A 246 6.34 5.11 11.97
CA ALA A 246 6.55 3.75 12.48
C ALA A 246 5.35 3.18 13.27
N GLU A 247 5.55 2.85 14.56
CA GLU A 247 4.52 2.27 15.44
C GLU A 247 3.34 3.20 15.74
N SER A 248 3.58 4.52 15.78
CA SER A 248 2.52 5.50 16.05
C SER A 248 1.65 5.84 14.84
N TYR A 249 1.96 5.31 13.64
CA TYR A 249 1.26 5.65 12.41
C TYR A 249 -0.25 5.43 12.51
N GLY A 250 -0.68 4.25 12.96
CA GLY A 250 -2.10 3.92 13.06
C GLY A 250 -2.85 4.81 14.04
N ASP A 251 -2.25 5.08 15.21
CA ASP A 251 -2.82 5.96 16.23
C ASP A 251 -2.95 7.41 15.72
N VAL A 252 -1.94 7.90 14.99
CA VAL A 252 -1.98 9.24 14.38
C VAL A 252 -3.03 9.32 13.28
N VAL A 253 -3.18 8.28 12.43
CA VAL A 253 -4.28 8.21 11.46
C VAL A 253 -5.62 8.19 12.19
N ALA A 254 -5.77 7.37 13.24
CA ALA A 254 -6.99 7.32 14.03
C ALA A 254 -7.33 8.67 14.68
N ALA A 255 -6.32 9.44 15.11
CA ALA A 255 -6.49 10.76 15.70
C ALA A 255 -6.77 11.89 14.69
N SER A 256 -6.41 11.70 13.41
CA SER A 256 -6.57 12.75 12.39
C SER A 256 -8.04 12.99 12.04
N ASP A 257 -8.38 14.22 11.66
CA ASP A 257 -9.72 14.62 11.25
C ASP A 257 -9.87 14.67 9.73
N ILE A 258 -8.79 14.98 9.00
CA ILE A 258 -8.69 14.97 7.54
C ILE A 258 -7.32 14.39 7.15
N VAL A 259 -7.28 13.73 6.00
CA VAL A 259 -6.03 13.23 5.42
C VAL A 259 -5.81 13.82 4.03
N VAL A 260 -4.61 14.33 3.78
CA VAL A 260 -4.09 14.63 2.43
C VAL A 260 -3.10 13.54 2.05
N SER A 261 -3.35 12.87 0.93
CA SER A 261 -2.51 11.72 0.54
C SER A 261 -2.38 11.54 -0.97
N ARG A 262 -1.40 10.74 -1.37
CA ARG A 262 -1.41 10.07 -2.68
C ARG A 262 -2.51 8.99 -2.70
N ALA A 263 -2.91 8.56 -3.90
CA ALA A 263 -3.97 7.57 -4.09
C ALA A 263 -3.43 6.13 -4.30
N GLY A 264 -2.45 5.72 -3.50
CA GLY A 264 -2.01 4.34 -3.48
C GLY A 264 -3.05 3.43 -2.82
N ALA A 265 -3.38 2.30 -3.44
CA ALA A 265 -4.51 1.47 -3.03
C ALA A 265 -4.48 1.07 -1.54
N ASN A 266 -3.31 0.67 -0.99
CA ASN A 266 -3.24 0.28 0.41
C ASN A 266 -3.60 1.45 1.35
N ALA A 267 -3.04 2.65 1.10
CA ALA A 267 -3.33 3.82 1.91
C ALA A 267 -4.82 4.21 1.85
N LEU A 268 -5.44 4.10 0.66
CA LEU A 268 -6.86 4.35 0.49
C LEU A 268 -7.72 3.43 1.37
N PHE A 269 -7.38 2.13 1.44
CA PHE A 269 -8.09 1.17 2.30
C PHE A 269 -7.79 1.39 3.78
N GLU A 270 -6.59 1.82 4.16
CA GLU A 270 -6.27 2.22 5.52
C GLU A 270 -7.14 3.41 5.96
N PHE A 271 -7.23 4.46 5.14
CA PHE A 271 -8.06 5.63 5.46
C PHE A 271 -9.56 5.32 5.41
N LEU A 272 -9.99 4.40 4.53
CA LEU A 272 -11.36 3.91 4.50
C LEU A 272 -11.71 3.17 5.80
N TRP A 273 -10.80 2.32 6.31
CA TRP A 273 -10.96 1.64 7.59
C TRP A 273 -11.17 2.62 8.74
N PHE A 274 -10.36 3.68 8.80
CA PHE A 274 -10.48 4.72 9.81
C PHE A 274 -11.58 5.74 9.51
N LYS A 275 -12.33 5.60 8.41
CA LYS A 275 -13.40 6.51 7.96
C LYS A 275 -12.92 7.97 7.86
N LYS A 276 -11.70 8.18 7.36
CA LYS A 276 -11.09 9.52 7.28
C LYS A 276 -11.51 10.24 6.00
N PRO A 277 -12.05 11.46 6.07
CA PRO A 277 -12.21 12.32 4.91
C PRO A 277 -10.88 12.56 4.22
N GLN A 278 -10.84 12.42 2.89
CA GLN A 278 -9.61 12.41 2.13
C GLN A 278 -9.57 13.52 1.08
N LEU A 279 -8.45 14.23 1.01
CA LEU A 279 -8.03 14.97 -0.18
C LEU A 279 -6.94 14.16 -0.87
N LEU A 280 -7.24 13.65 -2.06
CA LEU A 280 -6.30 12.84 -2.83
C LEU A 280 -5.59 13.68 -3.89
N ILE A 281 -4.27 13.58 -3.90
CA ILE A 281 -3.39 14.18 -4.91
C ILE A 281 -2.65 13.03 -5.59
N PRO A 282 -3.26 12.36 -6.60
CA PRO A 282 -2.68 11.19 -7.24
C PRO A 282 -1.38 11.51 -7.98
N LEU A 283 -0.51 10.53 -8.11
CA LEU A 283 0.67 10.62 -8.97
C LEU A 283 0.22 10.84 -10.44
N PRO A 284 0.82 11.79 -11.14
CA PRO A 284 0.51 12.01 -12.57
C PRO A 284 0.91 10.80 -13.43
N SER A 285 0.25 10.62 -14.56
CA SER A 285 0.50 9.51 -15.50
C SER A 285 1.95 9.46 -16.03
N ALA A 286 2.63 10.59 -16.06
CA ALA A 286 4.04 10.66 -16.42
C ALA A 286 4.97 9.99 -15.39
N ALA A 287 4.56 9.97 -14.11
CA ALA A 287 5.33 9.39 -13.02
C ALA A 287 4.84 7.99 -12.60
N SER A 288 3.67 7.55 -13.10
CA SER A 288 3.06 6.26 -12.75
C SER A 288 2.42 5.58 -13.96
N ARG A 289 1.73 4.46 -13.75
CA ARG A 289 0.91 3.79 -14.78
C ARG A 289 -0.47 4.45 -14.97
N GLY A 290 -0.79 5.48 -14.18
CA GLY A 290 -2.14 6.04 -14.08
C GLY A 290 -3.04 5.29 -13.10
N ASP A 291 -2.53 4.27 -12.43
CA ASP A 291 -3.23 3.49 -11.39
C ASP A 291 -3.80 4.39 -10.29
N GLN A 292 -2.99 5.30 -9.75
CA GLN A 292 -3.46 6.22 -8.70
C GLN A 292 -4.56 7.18 -9.18
N LEU A 293 -4.52 7.61 -10.44
CA LEU A 293 -5.57 8.46 -11.02
C LEU A 293 -6.92 7.72 -11.05
N GLN A 294 -6.91 6.44 -11.40
CA GLN A 294 -8.11 5.63 -11.47
C GLN A 294 -8.62 5.25 -10.09
N ASN A 295 -7.74 4.87 -9.17
CA ASN A 295 -8.09 4.63 -7.77
C ASN A 295 -8.75 5.88 -7.15
N ALA A 296 -8.15 7.07 -7.35
CA ALA A 296 -8.66 8.34 -6.86
C ALA A 296 -10.04 8.67 -7.45
N ALA A 297 -10.21 8.52 -8.76
CA ALA A 297 -11.48 8.77 -9.44
C ALA A 297 -12.61 7.90 -8.90
N LEU A 298 -12.35 6.61 -8.62
CA LEU A 298 -13.33 5.72 -8.02
C LEU A 298 -13.72 6.17 -6.60
N PHE A 299 -12.74 6.57 -5.78
CA PHE A 299 -13.00 7.07 -4.42
C PHE A 299 -13.79 8.39 -4.44
N GLU A 300 -13.51 9.29 -5.39
CA GLU A 300 -14.28 10.51 -5.60
C GLU A 300 -15.72 10.21 -6.05
N GLN A 301 -15.90 9.29 -7.01
CA GLN A 301 -17.21 8.84 -7.48
C GLN A 301 -18.06 8.25 -6.34
N LYS A 302 -17.44 7.48 -5.44
CA LYS A 302 -18.11 6.92 -4.25
C LYS A 302 -18.34 7.98 -3.15
N GLY A 303 -17.80 9.18 -3.32
CA GLY A 303 -17.89 10.27 -2.34
C GLY A 303 -17.08 10.05 -1.07
N TYR A 304 -16.01 9.26 -1.16
CA TYR A 304 -15.08 8.96 -0.07
C TYR A 304 -13.93 9.97 0.00
N ALA A 305 -13.68 10.70 -1.10
CA ALA A 305 -12.59 11.65 -1.22
C ALA A 305 -12.98 12.81 -2.14
N GLN A 306 -12.23 13.91 -2.06
CA GLN A 306 -12.08 14.86 -3.16
C GLN A 306 -10.73 14.67 -3.82
N VAL A 307 -10.64 14.90 -5.13
CA VAL A 307 -9.42 14.71 -5.90
C VAL A 307 -8.95 16.05 -6.47
N ARG A 308 -7.65 16.30 -6.38
CA ARG A 308 -6.98 17.41 -7.07
C ARG A 308 -5.77 16.88 -7.80
N GLN A 309 -5.59 17.26 -9.05
CA GLN A 309 -4.38 16.88 -9.77
C GLN A 309 -3.22 17.79 -9.37
N GLU A 310 -2.03 17.21 -9.22
CA GLU A 310 -0.84 17.94 -8.80
C GLU A 310 -0.55 19.17 -9.68
N ARG A 311 -0.78 19.07 -10.98
CA ARG A 311 -0.56 20.17 -11.94
C ARG A 311 -1.51 21.36 -11.80
N ASP A 312 -2.66 21.15 -11.15
CA ASP A 312 -3.72 22.14 -11.00
C ASP A 312 -3.61 22.87 -9.65
N LEU A 313 -2.58 22.58 -8.85
CA LEU A 313 -2.34 23.13 -7.52
C LEU A 313 -1.15 24.09 -7.55
N GLY A 314 -1.41 25.37 -7.28
CA GLY A 314 -0.43 26.40 -6.98
C GLY A 314 -0.42 26.80 -5.51
N SER A 315 0.18 27.95 -5.18
CA SER A 315 0.17 28.52 -3.82
C SER A 315 -1.25 28.92 -3.42
N GLY A 316 -1.68 28.60 -2.22
CA GLY A 316 -3.03 28.82 -1.68
C GLY A 316 -4.09 27.82 -2.16
N ASP A 317 -3.78 26.95 -3.14
CA ASP A 317 -4.76 26.00 -3.66
C ASP A 317 -4.94 24.79 -2.76
N LEU A 318 -3.88 24.34 -2.10
CA LEU A 318 -3.97 23.22 -1.17
C LEU A 318 -4.81 23.59 0.05
N ALA A 319 -4.61 24.76 0.65
CA ALA A 319 -5.39 25.22 1.78
C ALA A 319 -6.88 25.31 1.42
N ARG A 320 -7.23 25.88 0.26
CA ARG A 320 -8.61 25.93 -0.23
C ARG A 320 -9.21 24.53 -0.48
N ALA A 321 -8.42 23.60 -1.01
CA ALA A 321 -8.87 22.24 -1.24
C ALA A 321 -9.12 21.48 0.09
N VAL A 322 -8.25 21.66 1.10
CA VAL A 322 -8.45 21.12 2.45
C VAL A 322 -9.71 21.70 3.09
N ASP A 323 -9.96 23.03 2.96
CA ASP A 323 -11.16 23.68 3.46
C ASP A 323 -12.44 23.15 2.79
N SER A 324 -12.37 22.86 1.49
CA SER A 324 -13.47 22.23 0.77
C SER A 324 -13.81 20.84 1.35
N VAL A 325 -12.81 20.01 1.63
CA VAL A 325 -13.00 18.71 2.28
C VAL A 325 -13.55 18.89 3.70
N TRP A 326 -13.01 19.84 4.45
CA TRP A 326 -13.47 20.14 5.81
C TRP A 326 -14.96 20.48 5.86
N THR A 327 -15.42 21.26 4.90
CA THR A 327 -16.82 21.69 4.81
C THR A 327 -17.77 20.50 4.63
N VAL A 328 -17.39 19.52 3.80
CA VAL A 328 -18.23 18.35 3.48
C VAL A 328 -17.87 17.09 4.27
N ARG A 329 -16.95 17.19 5.24
CA ARG A 329 -16.38 16.03 5.96
C ARG A 329 -17.42 15.10 6.59
N PHE A 330 -18.50 15.62 7.15
CA PHE A 330 -19.51 14.78 7.78
C PHE A 330 -20.29 13.94 6.77
N ASP A 331 -20.53 14.46 5.57
CA ASP A 331 -21.14 13.69 4.48
C ASP A 331 -20.17 12.59 3.99
N MET A 332 -18.87 12.91 3.89
CA MET A 332 -17.87 11.90 3.57
C MET A 332 -17.80 10.82 4.66
N ILE A 333 -17.76 11.18 5.94
CA ILE A 333 -17.73 10.20 7.06
C ILE A 333 -18.95 9.29 6.99
N ARG A 334 -20.13 9.82 6.70
CA ARG A 334 -21.35 9.02 6.55
C ARG A 334 -21.21 8.01 5.42
N ARG A 335 -20.71 8.43 4.25
CA ARG A 335 -20.48 7.56 3.09
C ARG A 335 -19.38 6.51 3.36
N LEU A 336 -18.27 6.92 3.98
CA LEU A 336 -17.21 6.02 4.43
C LEU A 336 -17.73 4.99 5.44
N GLY A 337 -18.65 5.42 6.34
CA GLY A 337 -19.29 4.53 7.32
C GLY A 337 -20.25 3.50 6.73
N SER A 338 -20.80 3.76 5.54
CA SER A 338 -21.65 2.82 4.81
C SER A 338 -20.87 1.88 3.89
N ALA A 339 -19.55 2.06 3.76
CA ALA A 339 -18.72 1.15 2.99
C ALA A 339 -18.61 -0.21 3.70
N GLU A 340 -18.97 -1.26 3.01
CA GLU A 340 -18.74 -2.64 3.49
C GLU A 340 -17.26 -2.97 3.34
N LEU A 341 -16.56 -3.08 4.46
CA LEU A 341 -15.18 -3.52 4.49
C LEU A 341 -15.15 -5.02 4.82
N PRO A 342 -14.73 -5.86 3.90
CA PRO A 342 -14.63 -7.28 4.16
C PRO A 342 -13.52 -7.57 5.20
N ASP A 343 -13.64 -8.67 5.92
CA ASP A 343 -12.54 -9.22 6.72
C ASP A 343 -11.44 -9.75 5.78
N SER A 344 -10.64 -8.80 5.28
CA SER A 344 -9.66 -9.04 4.22
C SER A 344 -8.66 -10.12 4.61
N LEU A 345 -8.23 -10.13 5.88
CA LEU A 345 -7.24 -11.09 6.36
C LEU A 345 -7.80 -12.52 6.29
N ASN A 346 -9.00 -12.74 6.83
CA ASN A 346 -9.64 -14.06 6.82
C ASN A 346 -10.04 -14.49 5.42
N LEU A 347 -10.58 -13.61 4.58
CA LEU A 347 -10.95 -13.96 3.21
C LEU A 347 -9.76 -14.36 2.33
N ILE A 348 -8.61 -13.69 2.50
CA ILE A 348 -7.40 -14.06 1.76
C ILE A 348 -6.82 -15.37 2.32
N ARG A 349 -6.82 -15.55 3.64
CA ARG A 349 -6.41 -16.82 4.26
C ARG A 349 -7.24 -17.99 3.73
N GLN A 350 -8.56 -17.86 3.73
CA GLN A 350 -9.46 -18.87 3.17
C GLN A 350 -9.14 -19.18 1.69
N ALA A 351 -8.89 -18.16 0.88
CA ALA A 351 -8.52 -18.36 -0.53
C ALA A 351 -7.20 -19.14 -0.68
N ILE A 352 -6.22 -18.91 0.21
CA ILE A 352 -4.94 -19.63 0.25
C ILE A 352 -5.17 -21.09 0.70
N GLU A 353 -5.91 -21.30 1.77
CA GLU A 353 -6.22 -22.62 2.34
C GLU A 353 -7.06 -23.48 1.36
N GLU A 354 -8.08 -22.92 0.74
CA GLU A 354 -8.86 -23.58 -0.31
C GLU A 354 -8.01 -23.96 -1.52
N ALA A 355 -7.05 -23.11 -1.89
CA ALA A 355 -6.13 -23.41 -2.98
C ALA A 355 -5.19 -24.57 -2.63
N ALA A 356 -4.68 -24.62 -1.39
CA ALA A 356 -3.82 -25.68 -0.89
C ALA A 356 -4.53 -27.04 -0.74
N ALA A 357 -5.80 -27.04 -0.31
CA ALA A 357 -6.56 -28.26 -0.02
C ALA A 357 -6.89 -29.12 -1.24
N VAL A 358 -6.81 -28.59 -2.45
CA VAL A 358 -7.14 -29.31 -3.72
C VAL A 358 -5.88 -29.88 -4.39
N HIS A 359 -4.78 -29.93 -3.68
CA HIS A 359 -3.53 -30.54 -4.12
C HIS A 359 -3.30 -31.85 -3.35
#